data_55fe81aecb77268c3950b5f3db5c1dc5
#
_entry.id   55fe81aecb77268c3950b5f3db5c1dc5
#
_cell.length_a   1.000
_cell.length_b   1.000
_cell.length_c   1.000
_cell.angle_alpha   90.00
_cell.angle_beta   90.00
_cell.angle_gamma   90.00
#
_symmetry.space_group_name_H-M   'P 1'
#
loop_
_entity.id
_entity.type
_entity.pdbx_description
1 polymer ?
#
loop_
_entity_poly.entity_id
_entity_poly.type
_entity_poly.pdbx_seq_one_letter_code
_entity_poly.pdbx_strand_id
1 'polypeptide(L)'
;EVDGGCFYSDMKYGYPYYQFVTEEVPMVAEKMFPINTEPENRYVAGFSMGGYGAYKWAFTKPGFFRAAANLSGLSFVTELFAEQRARYQDKEQEKNDVVSLCWGSLEELAGTDSDSKVWIDRASETGEYPALFGAIGTEDGGYAHAQKYLAYCKEKNVKIHYEEMPGGHEWKVWDTMIVKYLDWIQTL
;
A
#
# COMPACT_ATOMS: atom_id res chain seq x y z
N GLU A 1 4.19 13.64 -10.69
CA GLU A 1 3.09 13.42 -9.72
C GLU A 1 1.93 12.82 -10.49
N VAL A 2 1.49 11.66 -10.06
CA VAL A 2 0.24 11.08 -10.57
C VAL A 2 -0.87 11.81 -9.84
N ASP A 3 -1.60 12.66 -10.54
CA ASP A 3 -2.64 13.53 -10.01
C ASP A 3 -3.59 12.77 -9.08
N GLY A 4 -3.61 13.14 -7.78
CA GLY A 4 -4.54 12.63 -6.78
C GLY A 4 -4.58 11.11 -6.59
N GLY A 5 -3.73 10.44 -7.31
CA GLY A 5 -3.34 9.04 -7.19
C GLY A 5 -4.40 8.06 -6.77
N CYS A 6 -5.44 7.83 -7.51
CA CYS A 6 -6.47 6.80 -7.26
C CYS A 6 -5.98 5.52 -6.55
N PHE A 7 -5.19 5.70 -5.50
CA PHE A 7 -4.62 4.64 -4.68
C PHE A 7 -3.95 3.56 -5.54
N TYR A 8 -3.13 3.99 -6.52
CA TYR A 8 -2.45 3.08 -7.45
C TYR A 8 -3.40 2.02 -8.03
N SER A 9 -4.58 2.44 -8.47
CA SER A 9 -5.58 1.57 -9.08
C SER A 9 -5.86 1.99 -10.51
N ASP A 10 -6.20 1.03 -11.35
CA ASP A 10 -6.76 1.33 -12.65
C ASP A 10 -8.17 1.88 -12.44
N MET A 11 -8.38 3.10 -12.87
CA MET A 11 -9.65 3.79 -12.63
C MET A 11 -10.76 3.21 -13.49
N LYS A 12 -11.94 3.04 -12.92
CA LYS A 12 -13.14 2.70 -13.69
C LYS A 12 -13.49 3.78 -14.71
N TYR A 13 -13.29 5.04 -14.33
CA TYR A 13 -13.61 6.21 -15.15
C TYR A 13 -12.40 7.14 -15.31
N GLY A 14 -11.22 6.59 -15.67
CA GLY A 14 -10.02 7.37 -15.80
C GLY A 14 -8.81 6.60 -16.31
N TYR A 15 -7.65 6.90 -15.77
CA TYR A 15 -6.38 6.33 -16.23
C TYR A 15 -6.05 5.01 -15.54
N PRO A 16 -5.33 4.08 -16.23
CA PRO A 16 -4.87 2.83 -15.67
C PRO A 16 -3.58 3.04 -14.85
N TYR A 17 -3.68 3.71 -13.70
CA TYR A 17 -2.51 4.06 -12.88
C TYR A 17 -1.75 2.86 -12.33
N TYR A 18 -2.45 1.77 -12.00
CA TYR A 18 -1.80 0.56 -11.53
C TYR A 18 -0.93 -0.05 -12.63
N GLN A 19 -1.48 -0.22 -13.82
CA GLN A 19 -0.75 -0.72 -14.98
C GLN A 19 0.43 0.20 -15.32
N PHE A 20 0.22 1.51 -15.32
CA PHE A 20 1.30 2.48 -15.57
C PHE A 20 2.47 2.28 -14.60
N VAL A 21 2.21 2.25 -13.29
CA VAL A 21 3.26 2.15 -12.26
C VAL A 21 3.92 0.76 -12.25
N THR A 22 3.16 -0.31 -12.46
CA THR A 22 3.67 -1.68 -12.29
C THR A 22 4.23 -2.29 -13.56
N GLU A 23 3.94 -1.73 -14.74
CA GLU A 23 4.36 -2.27 -16.03
C GLU A 23 5.16 -1.26 -16.85
N GLU A 24 4.60 -0.06 -17.11
CA GLU A 24 5.27 0.90 -17.99
C GLU A 24 6.51 1.53 -17.34
N VAL A 25 6.42 1.95 -16.08
CA VAL A 25 7.56 2.57 -15.37
C VAL A 25 8.75 1.62 -15.25
N PRO A 26 8.60 0.36 -14.80
CA PRO A 26 9.71 -0.60 -14.78
C PRO A 26 10.28 -0.86 -16.18
N MET A 27 9.41 -1.09 -17.16
CA MET A 27 9.84 -1.33 -18.55
C MET A 27 10.70 -0.18 -19.11
N VAL A 28 10.31 1.06 -18.83
CA VAL A 28 11.09 2.24 -19.28
C VAL A 28 12.39 2.33 -18.50
N ALA A 29 12.35 2.17 -17.18
CA ALA A 29 13.54 2.24 -16.34
C ALA A 29 14.59 1.18 -16.72
N GLU A 30 14.15 -0.05 -16.94
CA GLU A 30 15.02 -1.17 -17.36
C GLU A 30 15.65 -0.96 -18.74
N LYS A 31 14.97 -0.24 -19.63
CA LYS A 31 15.53 0.11 -20.96
C LYS A 31 16.48 1.30 -20.92
N MET A 32 16.27 2.24 -20.00
CA MET A 32 17.03 3.49 -19.93
C MET A 32 18.27 3.40 -19.03
N PHE A 33 18.25 2.53 -18.03
CA PHE A 33 19.29 2.46 -17.01
C PHE A 33 19.86 1.05 -16.86
N PRO A 34 21.16 0.89 -16.58
CA PRO A 34 21.78 -0.41 -16.31
C PRO A 34 21.44 -0.89 -14.89
N ILE A 35 20.18 -1.21 -14.63
CA ILE A 35 19.70 -1.68 -13.33
C ILE A 35 19.64 -3.19 -13.27
N ASN A 36 19.77 -3.76 -12.07
CA ASN A 36 19.58 -5.17 -11.84
C ASN A 36 18.07 -5.49 -11.81
N THR A 37 17.65 -6.42 -12.65
CA THR A 37 16.24 -6.79 -12.81
C THR A 37 15.82 -8.06 -12.07
N GLU A 38 16.77 -8.70 -11.38
CA GLU A 38 16.47 -9.92 -10.61
C GLU A 38 15.62 -9.60 -9.37
N PRO A 39 14.57 -10.38 -9.08
CA PRO A 39 13.65 -10.12 -7.96
C PRO A 39 14.33 -9.94 -6.60
N GLU A 40 15.41 -10.68 -6.34
CA GLU A 40 16.18 -10.61 -5.10
C GLU A 40 16.93 -9.28 -4.93
N ASN A 41 17.00 -8.46 -5.96
CA ASN A 41 17.59 -7.13 -5.94
C ASN A 41 16.54 -6.01 -6.12
N ARG A 42 15.26 -6.36 -6.11
CA ARG A 42 14.16 -5.41 -6.22
C ARG A 42 13.52 -5.14 -4.87
N TYR A 43 13.37 -3.89 -4.56
CA TYR A 43 12.77 -3.40 -3.31
C TYR A 43 11.77 -2.29 -3.64
N VAL A 44 10.69 -2.22 -2.87
CA VAL A 44 9.71 -1.14 -2.99
C VAL A 44 9.42 -0.55 -1.63
N ALA A 45 9.28 0.76 -1.56
CA ALA A 45 8.91 1.46 -0.35
C ALA A 45 8.01 2.66 -0.69
N GLY A 46 7.13 3.00 0.22
CA GLY A 46 6.31 4.19 0.11
C GLY A 46 5.76 4.64 1.45
N PHE A 47 5.36 5.90 1.52
CA PHE A 47 4.72 6.46 2.70
C PHE A 47 3.26 6.86 2.40
N SER A 48 2.40 6.83 3.41
CA SER A 48 0.99 7.17 3.30
C SER A 48 0.30 6.35 2.19
N MET A 49 -0.34 6.98 1.23
CA MET A 49 -0.90 6.33 0.04
C MET A 49 0.16 5.54 -0.75
N GLY A 50 1.41 6.03 -0.80
CA GLY A 50 2.53 5.30 -1.43
C GLY A 50 2.90 4.02 -0.68
N GLY A 51 2.74 3.99 0.64
CA GLY A 51 2.89 2.78 1.46
C GLY A 51 1.84 1.71 1.11
N TYR A 52 0.59 2.13 0.97
CA TYR A 52 -0.46 1.26 0.45
C TYR A 52 -0.12 0.75 -0.96
N GLY A 53 0.33 1.64 -1.86
CA GLY A 53 0.72 1.27 -3.23
C GLY A 53 1.88 0.29 -3.29
N ALA A 54 2.89 0.46 -2.44
CA ALA A 54 4.02 -0.46 -2.34
C ALA A 54 3.57 -1.87 -1.92
N TYR A 55 2.69 -1.96 -0.92
CA TYR A 55 2.13 -3.24 -0.49
C TYR A 55 1.18 -3.83 -1.54
N LYS A 56 0.31 -3.04 -2.15
CA LYS A 56 -0.56 -3.50 -3.22
C LYS A 56 0.26 -4.17 -4.33
N TRP A 57 1.31 -3.51 -4.81
CA TRP A 57 2.16 -4.09 -5.85
C TRP A 57 2.85 -5.37 -5.38
N ALA A 58 3.42 -5.36 -4.19
CA ALA A 58 4.15 -6.50 -3.64
C ALA A 58 3.28 -7.74 -3.44
N PHE A 59 2.04 -7.56 -2.99
CA PHE A 59 1.09 -8.65 -2.78
C PHE A 59 0.39 -9.13 -4.05
N THR A 60 0.14 -8.25 -5.00
CA THR A 60 -0.59 -8.62 -6.24
C THR A 60 0.33 -9.17 -7.33
N LYS A 61 1.64 -8.92 -7.23
CA LYS A 61 2.66 -9.53 -8.10
C LYS A 61 3.73 -10.22 -7.22
N PRO A 62 3.39 -11.33 -6.55
CA PRO A 62 4.34 -12.05 -5.68
C PRO A 62 5.55 -12.52 -6.50
N GLY A 63 6.71 -12.53 -5.87
CA GLY A 63 7.97 -12.88 -6.54
C GLY A 63 8.60 -11.75 -7.37
N PHE A 64 7.99 -10.55 -7.44
CA PHE A 64 8.58 -9.41 -8.14
C PHE A 64 9.58 -8.63 -7.27
N PHE A 65 9.36 -8.59 -5.97
CA PHE A 65 10.22 -7.91 -5.00
C PHE A 65 10.76 -8.87 -3.94
N ARG A 66 11.98 -8.62 -3.46
CA ARG A 66 12.53 -9.26 -2.28
C ARG A 66 11.89 -8.74 -1.00
N ALA A 67 11.70 -7.42 -0.91
CA ALA A 67 11.04 -6.80 0.24
C ALA A 67 10.22 -5.56 -0.15
N ALA A 68 9.20 -5.27 0.66
CA ALA A 68 8.33 -4.11 0.53
C ALA A 68 8.17 -3.38 1.86
N ALA A 69 8.18 -2.03 1.83
CA ALA A 69 7.92 -1.20 2.99
C ALA A 69 6.66 -0.35 2.83
N ASN A 70 5.85 -0.34 3.88
CA ASN A 70 4.68 0.51 4.03
C ASN A 70 4.87 1.41 5.26
N LEU A 71 5.09 2.70 5.01
CA LEU A 71 5.30 3.71 6.05
C LEU A 71 4.01 4.55 6.18
N SER A 72 3.29 4.41 7.29
CA SER A 72 2.03 5.13 7.59
C SER A 72 0.89 4.90 6.58
N GLY A 73 0.87 3.76 5.89
CA GLY A 73 -0.19 3.39 4.94
C GLY A 73 -0.89 2.08 5.26
N LEU A 74 -0.67 1.52 6.45
CA LEU A 74 -1.26 0.26 6.91
C LEU A 74 -2.75 0.46 7.24
N SER A 75 -3.61 0.18 6.28
CA SER A 75 -5.06 0.35 6.45
C SER A 75 -5.87 -0.56 5.54
N PHE A 76 -7.09 -0.84 5.93
CA PHE A 76 -8.11 -1.41 5.07
C PHE A 76 -8.84 -0.28 4.36
N VAL A 77 -8.54 -0.07 3.08
CA VAL A 77 -9.06 1.09 2.33
C VAL A 77 -10.57 1.08 2.20
N THR A 78 -11.21 -0.09 2.17
CA THR A 78 -12.67 -0.23 2.20
C THR A 78 -13.28 0.36 3.48
N GLU A 79 -12.68 0.06 4.63
CA GLU A 79 -13.10 0.61 5.93
C GLU A 79 -12.82 2.11 6.02
N LEU A 80 -11.62 2.52 5.60
CA LEU A 80 -11.21 3.93 5.60
C LEU A 80 -12.18 4.80 4.78
N PHE A 81 -12.52 4.35 3.57
CA PHE A 81 -13.46 5.09 2.72
C PHE A 81 -14.91 5.02 3.21
N ALA A 82 -15.32 3.90 3.82
CA ALA A 82 -16.64 3.82 4.44
C ALA A 82 -16.76 4.82 5.60
N GLU A 83 -15.74 4.92 6.45
CA GLU A 83 -15.70 5.91 7.54
C GLU A 83 -15.67 7.35 7.00
N GLN A 84 -14.95 7.61 5.90
CA GLN A 84 -14.91 8.91 5.25
C GLN A 84 -16.30 9.29 4.70
N ARG A 85 -16.96 8.38 3.97
CA ARG A 85 -18.31 8.60 3.42
C ARG A 85 -19.36 8.81 4.51
N ALA A 86 -19.24 8.14 5.64
CA ALA A 86 -20.13 8.33 6.79
C ALA A 86 -20.09 9.77 7.36
N ARG A 87 -19.06 10.55 7.05
CA ARG A 87 -18.91 11.96 7.46
C ARG A 87 -19.47 12.95 6.43
N TYR A 88 -19.85 12.50 5.24
CA TYR A 88 -20.39 13.37 4.20
C TYR A 88 -21.76 13.91 4.62
N GLN A 89 -21.95 15.20 4.45
CA GLN A 89 -23.22 15.89 4.76
C GLN A 89 -24.19 15.85 3.59
N ASP A 90 -23.67 15.67 2.37
CA ASP A 90 -24.42 15.61 1.12
C ASP A 90 -23.98 14.38 0.30
N LYS A 91 -24.95 13.62 -0.19
CA LYS A 91 -24.71 12.48 -1.09
C LYS A 91 -24.06 12.87 -2.43
N GLU A 92 -24.12 14.15 -2.81
CA GLU A 92 -23.43 14.65 -3.99
C GLU A 92 -21.89 14.53 -3.84
N GLN A 93 -21.37 14.57 -2.61
CA GLN A 93 -19.96 14.36 -2.32
C GLN A 93 -19.50 12.96 -2.68
N GLU A 94 -20.36 11.94 -2.54
CA GLU A 94 -20.03 10.57 -2.92
C GLU A 94 -19.81 10.41 -4.43
N LYS A 95 -20.52 11.17 -5.27
CA LYS A 95 -20.44 11.03 -6.73
C LYS A 95 -19.09 11.45 -7.31
N ASN A 96 -18.40 12.33 -6.61
CA ASN A 96 -17.13 12.91 -7.07
C ASN A 96 -15.95 12.56 -6.18
N ASP A 97 -16.14 11.61 -5.26
CA ASP A 97 -15.06 11.16 -4.40
C ASP A 97 -14.14 10.13 -5.10
N VAL A 98 -13.02 9.85 -4.48
CA VAL A 98 -12.03 8.90 -5.01
C VAL A 98 -12.62 7.51 -5.25
N VAL A 99 -13.55 7.06 -4.40
CA VAL A 99 -14.17 5.73 -4.54
C VAL A 99 -15.02 5.66 -5.81
N SER A 100 -15.87 6.65 -6.03
CA SER A 100 -16.73 6.70 -7.22
C SER A 100 -15.94 6.84 -8.52
N LEU A 101 -14.88 7.62 -8.51
CA LEU A 101 -14.01 7.82 -9.68
C LEU A 101 -13.14 6.60 -9.99
N CYS A 102 -12.56 5.98 -8.95
CA CYS A 102 -11.65 4.87 -9.15
C CYS A 102 -12.37 3.54 -9.33
N TRP A 103 -13.38 3.24 -8.53
CA TRP A 103 -14.02 1.93 -8.50
C TRP A 103 -15.53 1.94 -8.78
N GLY A 104 -16.18 3.10 -8.74
CA GLY A 104 -17.62 3.24 -8.92
C GLY A 104 -18.38 3.20 -7.58
N SER A 105 -18.11 2.22 -6.72
CA SER A 105 -18.72 2.13 -5.38
C SER A 105 -17.81 1.38 -4.39
N LEU A 106 -18.17 1.39 -3.10
CA LEU A 106 -17.48 0.58 -2.09
C LEU A 106 -17.68 -0.92 -2.31
N GLU A 107 -18.87 -1.32 -2.78
CA GLU A 107 -19.17 -2.70 -3.09
C GLU A 107 -18.33 -3.21 -4.28
N GLU A 108 -18.07 -2.35 -5.26
CA GLU A 108 -17.23 -2.68 -6.40
C GLU A 108 -15.73 -2.66 -6.05
N LEU A 109 -15.31 -1.92 -5.02
CA LEU A 109 -13.95 -1.96 -4.47
C LEU A 109 -13.70 -3.25 -3.68
N ALA A 110 -14.67 -3.65 -2.85
CA ALA A 110 -14.52 -4.80 -1.96
C ALA A 110 -14.28 -6.10 -2.74
N GLY A 111 -13.32 -6.89 -2.30
CA GLY A 111 -12.96 -8.16 -2.92
C GLY A 111 -12.12 -8.04 -4.19
N THR A 112 -11.71 -6.84 -4.60
CA THR A 112 -10.79 -6.63 -5.73
C THR A 112 -9.33 -6.61 -5.29
N ASP A 113 -8.41 -6.55 -6.25
CA ASP A 113 -6.98 -6.33 -5.99
C ASP A 113 -6.65 -4.93 -5.41
N SER A 114 -7.64 -4.10 -5.17
CA SER A 114 -7.50 -2.85 -4.40
C SER A 114 -7.92 -3.00 -2.93
N ASP A 115 -8.54 -4.12 -2.56
CA ASP A 115 -8.90 -4.42 -1.18
C ASP A 115 -7.76 -5.17 -0.49
N SER A 116 -7.13 -4.53 0.50
CA SER A 116 -5.98 -5.09 1.20
C SER A 116 -6.29 -6.36 2.01
N LYS A 117 -7.54 -6.64 2.34
CA LYS A 117 -7.93 -7.93 2.96
C LYS A 117 -7.71 -9.09 2.00
N VAL A 118 -8.02 -8.89 0.71
CA VAL A 118 -7.80 -9.91 -0.34
C VAL A 118 -6.33 -10.30 -0.45
N TRP A 119 -5.43 -9.32 -0.33
CA TRP A 119 -3.99 -9.61 -0.40
C TRP A 119 -3.52 -10.49 0.77
N ILE A 120 -3.95 -10.13 1.98
CA ILE A 120 -3.57 -10.83 3.20
C ILE A 120 -4.14 -12.25 3.20
N ASP A 121 -5.40 -12.42 2.79
CA ASP A 121 -6.02 -13.75 2.70
C ASP A 121 -5.30 -14.64 1.68
N ARG A 122 -5.02 -14.11 0.47
CA ARG A 122 -4.26 -14.83 -0.56
C ARG A 122 -2.86 -15.19 -0.06
N ALA A 123 -2.14 -14.26 0.56
CA ALA A 123 -0.82 -14.50 1.13
C ALA A 123 -0.83 -15.57 2.25
N SER A 124 -1.88 -15.57 3.06
CA SER A 124 -2.10 -16.60 4.08
C SER A 124 -2.31 -18.00 3.50
N GLU A 125 -3.04 -18.07 2.37
CA GLU A 125 -3.36 -19.34 1.70
C GLU A 125 -2.16 -19.89 0.91
N THR A 126 -1.44 -19.02 0.21
CA THR A 126 -0.36 -19.44 -0.69
C THR A 126 1.03 -19.44 -0.05
N GLY A 127 1.23 -18.62 0.97
CA GLY A 127 2.55 -18.34 1.52
C GLY A 127 3.44 -17.46 0.61
N GLU A 128 2.89 -16.97 -0.50
CA GLU A 128 3.62 -16.20 -1.52
C GLU A 128 3.50 -14.70 -1.28
N TYR A 129 4.48 -14.11 -0.63
CA TYR A 129 4.65 -12.67 -0.46
C TYR A 129 6.10 -12.33 -0.10
N PRO A 130 6.58 -11.12 -0.41
CA PRO A 130 7.95 -10.72 -0.10
C PRO A 130 8.13 -10.50 1.41
N ALA A 131 9.37 -10.25 1.85
CA ALA A 131 9.61 -9.75 3.19
C ALA A 131 8.91 -8.38 3.36
N LEU A 132 8.12 -8.21 4.44
CA LEU A 132 7.30 -7.03 4.66
C LEU A 132 7.81 -6.20 5.83
N PHE A 133 7.94 -4.90 5.61
CA PHE A 133 8.26 -3.90 6.64
C PHE A 133 7.12 -2.91 6.77
N GLY A 134 6.58 -2.75 7.97
CA GLY A 134 5.54 -1.77 8.29
C GLY A 134 6.01 -0.80 9.35
N ALA A 135 5.73 0.49 9.18
CA ALA A 135 6.04 1.47 10.21
C ALA A 135 5.01 2.60 10.27
N ILE A 136 4.86 3.21 11.44
CA ILE A 136 3.97 4.35 11.66
C ILE A 136 4.39 5.15 12.89
N GLY A 137 4.03 6.44 12.92
CA GLY A 137 4.12 7.27 14.12
C GLY A 137 3.00 6.95 15.11
N THR A 138 3.30 6.89 16.41
CA THR A 138 2.29 6.58 17.45
C THR A 138 1.23 7.67 17.64
N GLU A 139 1.49 8.87 17.11
CA GLU A 139 0.58 10.03 17.13
C GLU A 139 -0.10 10.23 15.73
N ASP A 140 0.16 9.33 14.78
CA ASP A 140 -0.47 9.37 13.46
C ASP A 140 -1.97 9.09 13.57
N GLY A 141 -2.80 9.87 12.87
CA GLY A 141 -4.24 9.66 12.82
C GLY A 141 -4.65 8.29 12.27
N GLY A 142 -3.78 7.64 11.50
CA GLY A 142 -3.94 6.28 10.98
C GLY A 142 -3.50 5.17 11.94
N TYR A 143 -2.97 5.50 13.13
CA TYR A 143 -2.40 4.51 14.04
C TYR A 143 -3.39 3.39 14.43
N ALA A 144 -4.63 3.74 14.74
CA ALA A 144 -5.66 2.75 15.08
C ALA A 144 -5.97 1.81 13.90
N HIS A 145 -5.97 2.31 12.66
CA HIS A 145 -6.14 1.49 11.46
C HIS A 145 -4.93 0.56 11.26
N ALA A 146 -3.71 1.06 11.49
CA ALA A 146 -2.50 0.25 11.42
C ALA A 146 -2.51 -0.90 12.43
N GLN A 147 -2.95 -0.67 13.67
CA GLN A 147 -3.06 -1.72 14.67
C GLN A 147 -4.09 -2.80 14.28
N LYS A 148 -5.24 -2.41 13.71
CA LYS A 148 -6.23 -3.36 13.16
C LYS A 148 -5.62 -4.19 12.01
N TYR A 149 -4.90 -3.54 11.10
CA TYR A 149 -4.24 -4.19 9.98
C TYR A 149 -3.22 -5.24 10.45
N LEU A 150 -2.35 -4.87 11.39
CA LEU A 150 -1.34 -5.76 11.97
C LEU A 150 -1.97 -6.94 12.73
N ALA A 151 -3.05 -6.69 13.47
CA ALA A 151 -3.79 -7.75 14.16
C ALA A 151 -4.36 -8.77 13.17
N TYR A 152 -4.91 -8.31 12.06
CA TYR A 152 -5.41 -9.19 11.00
C TYR A 152 -4.29 -9.98 10.32
N CYS A 153 -3.18 -9.34 9.98
CA CYS A 153 -2.01 -10.04 9.45
C CYS A 153 -1.51 -11.14 10.41
N LYS A 154 -1.47 -10.85 11.70
CA LYS A 154 -1.09 -11.82 12.72
C LYS A 154 -2.08 -13.00 12.79
N GLU A 155 -3.38 -12.75 12.75
CA GLU A 155 -4.42 -13.78 12.70
C GLU A 155 -4.25 -14.69 11.48
N LYS A 156 -3.92 -14.11 10.35
CA LYS A 156 -3.70 -14.81 9.06
C LYS A 156 -2.29 -15.39 8.91
N ASN A 157 -1.43 -15.30 9.91
CA ASN A 157 -0.04 -15.73 9.87
C ASN A 157 0.82 -15.05 8.78
N VAL A 158 0.45 -13.87 8.33
CA VAL A 158 1.25 -13.03 7.44
C VAL A 158 2.22 -12.20 8.30
N LYS A 159 3.52 -12.40 8.09
CA LYS A 159 4.57 -11.79 8.93
C LYS A 159 4.94 -10.41 8.41
N ILE A 160 4.95 -9.41 9.30
CA ILE A 160 5.44 -8.05 9.05
C ILE A 160 6.49 -7.72 10.09
N HIS A 161 7.68 -7.27 9.66
CA HIS A 161 8.61 -6.59 10.55
C HIS A 161 8.05 -5.20 10.83
N TYR A 162 7.66 -4.94 12.08
CA TYR A 162 6.95 -3.72 12.43
C TYR A 162 7.77 -2.84 13.35
N GLU A 163 7.79 -1.55 13.03
CA GLU A 163 8.46 -0.50 13.79
C GLU A 163 7.50 0.66 14.08
N GLU A 164 7.67 1.31 15.22
CA GLU A 164 6.94 2.54 15.54
C GLU A 164 7.83 3.54 16.29
N MET A 165 7.47 4.80 16.25
CA MET A 165 8.14 5.86 17.01
C MET A 165 7.16 6.98 17.36
N PRO A 166 7.46 7.81 18.38
CA PRO A 166 6.71 9.05 18.62
C PRO A 166 6.74 9.97 17.39
N GLY A 167 5.58 10.49 17.02
CA GLY A 167 5.37 11.39 15.89
C GLY A 167 4.07 11.12 15.15
N GLY A 168 3.65 12.08 14.33
CA GLY A 168 2.42 12.03 13.56
C GLY A 168 2.64 11.56 12.13
N HIS A 169 1.72 11.97 11.24
CA HIS A 169 1.79 11.72 9.80
C HIS A 169 2.73 12.74 9.14
N GLU A 170 4.05 12.57 9.32
CA GLU A 170 5.04 13.61 9.02
C GLU A 170 6.37 13.07 8.54
N TRP A 171 7.11 13.91 7.83
CA TRP A 171 8.41 13.59 7.25
C TRP A 171 9.42 13.07 8.27
N LYS A 172 9.46 13.61 9.48
CA LYS A 172 10.38 13.17 10.53
C LYS A 172 10.25 11.67 10.82
N VAL A 173 9.03 11.14 10.82
CA VAL A 173 8.77 9.71 10.98
C VAL A 173 9.23 8.95 9.74
N TRP A 174 8.88 9.40 8.55
CA TRP A 174 9.22 8.69 7.31
C TRP A 174 10.72 8.68 7.02
N ASP A 175 11.42 9.80 7.23
CA ASP A 175 12.88 9.88 7.08
C ASP A 175 13.61 8.92 8.04
N THR A 176 13.11 8.79 9.26
CA THR A 176 13.67 7.83 10.22
C THR A 176 13.37 6.38 9.83
N MET A 177 12.13 6.10 9.43
CA MET A 177 11.70 4.73 9.15
C MET A 177 12.23 4.19 7.83
N ILE A 178 12.49 5.05 6.82
CA ILE A 178 13.12 4.59 5.58
C ILE A 178 14.57 4.15 5.82
N VAL A 179 15.30 4.81 6.72
CA VAL A 179 16.65 4.38 7.11
C VAL A 179 16.60 3.02 7.79
N LYS A 180 15.70 2.82 8.75
CA LYS A 180 15.50 1.51 9.40
C LYS A 180 15.14 0.41 8.39
N TYR A 181 14.30 0.71 7.41
CA TYR A 181 14.00 -0.22 6.33
C TYR A 181 15.26 -0.59 5.51
N LEU A 182 16.06 0.42 5.13
CA LEU A 182 17.30 0.20 4.37
C LEU A 182 18.33 -0.63 5.16
N ASP A 183 18.42 -0.44 6.48
CA ASP A 183 19.26 -1.27 7.35
C ASP A 183 18.70 -2.69 7.46
N TRP A 184 17.38 -2.82 7.62
CA TRP A 184 16.73 -4.12 7.77
C TRP A 184 16.87 -5.00 6.51
N ILE A 185 16.75 -4.45 5.31
CA ILE A 185 16.90 -5.25 4.08
C ILE A 185 18.31 -5.81 3.89
N GLN A 186 19.34 -5.25 4.56
CA GLN A 186 20.69 -5.84 4.57
C GLN A 186 20.76 -7.12 5.38
N THR A 187 19.78 -7.42 6.18
CA THR A 187 19.72 -8.64 7.04
C THR A 187 18.97 -9.79 6.38
N LEU A 188 18.30 -9.55 5.24
CA LEU A 188 17.56 -10.54 4.45
C LEU A 188 18.52 -11.32 3.55
#